data_7311b55c8fe11728083c7c4fc329e936
#
_entry.id   7311b55c8fe11728083c7c4fc329e936
#
_cell.length_a   1.000
_cell.length_b   1.000
_cell.length_c   1.000
_cell.angle_alpha   90.00
_cell.angle_beta   90.00
_cell.angle_gamma   90.00
#
_symmetry.space_group_name_H-M   'P 1'
#
loop_
_entity.id
_entity.type
_entity.pdbx_description
1 polymer ?
#
loop_
_entity_poly.entity_id
_entity_poly.type
_entity_poly.pdbx_seq_one_letter_code
_entity_poly.pdbx_strand_id
1 'polypeptide(L)'
;MKTAVRSLVPFVACAVLGMVPPPVRAQGAELAASYVDAQQLGRQDESDPQTLAYHREVLLPEFSGRYRALLRDCQASLPEPDRTPFSFVAAIGDDGRVLRLWSDRSAPVYPCLRGRLLFERFSPPPRAPFYLYIHVRFAQ
;
A
#
# COMPACT_ATOMS: atom_id res chain seq x y z
N MET A 1 -56.65 16.01 64.07
CA MET A 1 -56.78 15.11 62.93
C MET A 1 -55.84 15.57 61.84
N LYS A 2 -54.68 14.89 61.65
CA LYS A 2 -53.67 15.29 60.66
C LYS A 2 -53.71 14.28 59.54
N THR A 3 -54.14 14.71 58.37
CA THR A 3 -54.21 13.91 57.17
C THR A 3 -52.86 14.03 56.41
N ALA A 4 -52.11 12.96 56.32
CA ALA A 4 -50.87 12.90 55.59
C ALA A 4 -51.16 12.57 54.10
N VAL A 5 -50.84 13.48 53.21
CA VAL A 5 -50.89 13.29 51.76
C VAL A 5 -49.53 12.64 51.33
N ARG A 6 -49.57 11.38 50.90
CA ARG A 6 -48.46 10.67 50.33
C ARG A 6 -48.36 11.05 48.83
N SER A 7 -47.34 11.82 48.47
CA SER A 7 -46.97 12.07 47.07
C SER A 7 -46.25 10.84 46.49
N LEU A 8 -46.87 10.20 45.51
CA LEU A 8 -46.24 9.19 44.66
C LEU A 8 -45.51 9.92 43.51
N VAL A 9 -44.20 9.80 43.52
CA VAL A 9 -43.34 10.26 42.39
C VAL A 9 -43.16 9.06 41.45
N PRO A 10 -43.55 9.15 40.17
CA PRO A 10 -43.26 8.09 39.22
C PRO A 10 -41.80 8.17 38.77
N PHE A 11 -41.05 7.09 39.00
CA PHE A 11 -39.74 6.89 38.42
C PHE A 11 -39.90 6.62 36.91
N VAL A 12 -39.50 7.57 36.07
CA VAL A 12 -39.34 7.39 34.63
C VAL A 12 -37.95 6.72 34.42
N ALA A 13 -37.94 5.45 34.12
CA ALA A 13 -36.75 4.72 33.70
C ALA A 13 -36.44 5.09 32.23
N CYS A 14 -35.47 5.97 32.00
CA CYS A 14 -34.91 6.21 30.69
C CYS A 14 -34.05 5.00 30.31
N ALA A 15 -34.56 4.12 29.46
CA ALA A 15 -33.76 3.07 28.78
C ALA A 15 -32.86 3.76 27.72
N VAL A 16 -31.57 3.92 28.05
CA VAL A 16 -30.55 4.36 27.08
C VAL A 16 -30.25 3.15 26.21
N LEU A 17 -30.88 3.08 25.04
CA LEU A 17 -30.50 2.15 23.99
C LEU A 17 -29.10 2.56 23.50
N GLY A 18 -28.08 1.82 23.95
CA GLY A 18 -26.72 1.95 23.46
C GLY A 18 -26.67 1.58 21.96
N MET A 19 -26.63 2.58 21.10
CA MET A 19 -26.27 2.39 19.70
C MET A 19 -24.80 2.00 19.66
N VAL A 20 -24.54 0.69 19.53
CA VAL A 20 -23.21 0.18 19.15
C VAL A 20 -23.00 0.63 17.69
N PRO A 21 -22.00 1.49 17.38
CA PRO A 21 -21.72 1.84 15.99
C PRO A 21 -21.36 0.55 15.25
N PRO A 22 -21.86 0.35 14.01
CA PRO A 22 -21.47 -0.79 13.21
C PRO A 22 -19.95 -0.76 13.02
N PRO A 23 -19.27 -1.95 12.99
CA PRO A 23 -17.85 -2.00 12.73
C PRO A 23 -17.60 -1.32 11.38
N VAL A 24 -16.80 -0.24 11.40
CA VAL A 24 -16.29 0.38 10.18
C VAL A 24 -15.44 -0.69 9.51
N ARG A 25 -16.03 -1.38 8.52
CA ARG A 25 -15.25 -2.18 7.59
C ARG A 25 -14.24 -1.22 6.97
N ALA A 26 -12.96 -1.48 7.22
CA ALA A 26 -11.90 -0.89 6.44
C ALA A 26 -12.23 -1.24 4.97
N GLN A 27 -12.79 -0.27 4.24
CA GLN A 27 -12.97 -0.38 2.80
C GLN A 27 -11.56 -0.53 2.28
N GLY A 28 -11.24 -1.69 1.70
CA GLY A 28 -9.94 -1.93 1.10
C GLY A 28 -9.66 -0.76 0.17
N ALA A 29 -8.59 -0.01 0.44
CA ALA A 29 -8.26 1.17 -0.36
C ALA A 29 -8.19 0.73 -1.82
N GLU A 30 -8.99 1.35 -2.67
CA GLU A 30 -9.02 1.05 -4.10
C GLU A 30 -7.64 1.34 -4.69
N LEU A 31 -7.10 0.38 -5.45
CA LEU A 31 -5.80 0.56 -6.09
C LEU A 31 -5.91 1.56 -7.23
N ALA A 32 -4.82 2.28 -7.48
CA ALA A 32 -4.71 3.23 -8.58
C ALA A 32 -5.21 2.63 -9.90
N ALA A 33 -5.99 3.41 -10.67
CA ALA A 33 -6.56 2.95 -11.94
C ALA A 33 -5.52 2.90 -13.05
N SER A 34 -4.56 3.83 -13.06
CA SER A 34 -3.54 3.99 -14.09
C SER A 34 -2.11 4.10 -13.53
N TYR A 35 -1.12 4.00 -14.44
CA TYR A 35 0.28 4.28 -14.08
C TYR A 35 0.47 5.70 -13.55
N VAL A 36 -0.18 6.70 -14.14
CA VAL A 36 -0.05 8.10 -13.73
C VAL A 36 -0.57 8.31 -12.31
N ASP A 37 -1.73 7.73 -11.99
CA ASP A 37 -2.28 7.79 -10.64
C ASP A 37 -1.37 7.08 -9.63
N ALA A 38 -0.88 5.89 -9.98
CA ALA A 38 0.05 5.14 -9.14
C ALA A 38 1.36 5.90 -8.91
N GLN A 39 1.92 6.54 -9.94
CA GLN A 39 3.12 7.36 -9.84
C GLN A 39 2.93 8.56 -8.92
N GLN A 40 1.79 9.23 -9.02
CA GLN A 40 1.47 10.36 -8.14
C GLN A 40 1.39 9.91 -6.68
N LEU A 41 0.71 8.80 -6.41
CA LEU A 41 0.63 8.22 -5.07
C LEU A 41 2.01 7.80 -4.55
N GLY A 42 2.86 7.20 -5.40
CA GLY A 42 4.22 6.84 -5.05
C GLY A 42 5.06 8.03 -4.63
N ARG A 43 4.99 9.14 -5.36
CA ARG A 43 5.68 10.38 -5.00
C ARG A 43 5.18 10.98 -3.68
N GLN A 44 3.88 10.86 -3.40
CA GLN A 44 3.31 11.28 -2.12
C GLN A 44 3.83 10.40 -0.97
N ASP A 45 3.78 9.08 -1.14
CA ASP A 45 4.24 8.13 -0.11
C ASP A 45 5.75 8.25 0.19
N GLU A 46 6.57 8.55 -0.82
CA GLU A 46 8.02 8.79 -0.67
C GLU A 46 8.35 10.06 0.12
N SER A 47 7.47 11.04 0.12
CA SER A 47 7.67 12.35 0.76
C SER A 47 6.85 12.55 2.04
N ASP A 48 5.89 11.70 2.33
CA ASP A 48 5.02 11.81 3.50
C ASP A 48 5.83 11.53 4.78
N PRO A 49 5.84 12.46 5.76
CA PRO A 49 6.55 12.27 7.03
C PRO A 49 6.19 10.97 7.77
N GLN A 50 4.96 10.47 7.60
CA GLN A 50 4.49 9.24 8.27
C GLN A 50 5.09 7.96 7.66
N THR A 51 5.49 8.00 6.39
CA THR A 51 6.00 6.83 5.65
C THR A 51 7.46 6.97 5.25
N LEU A 52 8.06 8.15 5.39
CA LEU A 52 9.41 8.46 4.94
C LEU A 52 10.48 7.55 5.58
N ALA A 53 10.39 7.30 6.89
CA ALA A 53 11.34 6.44 7.59
C ALA A 53 11.22 4.99 7.08
N TYR A 54 10.00 4.47 6.96
CA TYR A 54 9.76 3.16 6.37
C TYR A 54 10.32 3.06 4.94
N HIS A 55 10.03 4.05 4.10
CA HIS A 55 10.52 4.07 2.71
C HIS A 55 12.04 4.00 2.64
N ARG A 56 12.75 4.86 3.37
CA ARG A 56 14.22 5.01 3.26
C ARG A 56 15.01 3.94 4.01
N GLU A 57 14.55 3.57 5.20
CA GLU A 57 15.33 2.75 6.12
C GLU A 57 14.96 1.27 6.07
N VAL A 58 13.75 0.94 5.60
CA VAL A 58 13.26 -0.44 5.54
C VAL A 58 13.07 -0.88 4.10
N LEU A 59 12.15 -0.25 3.36
CA LEU A 59 11.70 -0.74 2.06
C LEU A 59 12.78 -0.63 0.98
N LEU A 60 13.45 0.51 0.83
CA LEU A 60 14.47 0.69 -0.21
C LEU A 60 15.66 -0.25 -0.06
N PRO A 61 16.22 -0.51 1.13
CA PRO A 61 17.27 -1.51 1.30
C PRO A 61 16.80 -2.92 0.94
N GLU A 62 15.62 -3.34 1.42
CA GLU A 62 15.06 -4.66 1.11
C GLU A 62 14.81 -4.81 -0.40
N PHE A 63 14.18 -3.82 -1.00
CA PHE A 63 13.87 -3.81 -2.42
C PHE A 63 15.15 -3.85 -3.26
N SER A 64 16.12 -2.99 -2.99
CA SER A 64 17.37 -2.90 -3.74
C SER A 64 18.18 -4.19 -3.68
N GLY A 65 18.18 -4.86 -2.54
CA GLY A 65 18.87 -6.15 -2.37
C GLY A 65 18.28 -7.23 -3.29
N ARG A 66 16.98 -7.33 -3.37
CA ARG A 66 16.28 -8.35 -4.18
C ARG A 66 16.18 -7.97 -5.66
N TYR A 67 15.85 -6.71 -5.92
CA TYR A 67 15.63 -6.18 -7.27
C TYR A 67 16.82 -6.39 -8.21
N ARG A 68 18.06 -6.18 -7.73
CA ARG A 68 19.26 -6.34 -8.55
C ARG A 68 19.43 -7.76 -9.08
N ALA A 69 19.16 -8.75 -8.24
CA ALA A 69 19.22 -10.16 -8.65
C ALA A 69 18.11 -10.48 -9.65
N LEU A 70 16.88 -10.07 -9.37
CA LEU A 70 15.72 -10.27 -10.25
C LEU A 70 15.93 -9.62 -11.62
N LEU A 71 16.42 -8.39 -11.65
CA LEU A 71 16.68 -7.68 -12.91
C LEU A 71 17.77 -8.38 -13.73
N ARG A 72 18.87 -8.77 -13.10
CA ARG A 72 19.96 -9.51 -13.79
C ARG A 72 19.47 -10.82 -14.38
N ASP A 73 18.69 -11.59 -13.61
CA ASP A 73 18.18 -12.89 -14.07
C ASP A 73 17.17 -12.72 -15.22
N CYS A 74 16.32 -11.67 -15.14
CA CYS A 74 15.39 -11.35 -16.23
C CYS A 74 16.13 -10.87 -17.49
N GLN A 75 17.20 -10.09 -17.36
CA GLN A 75 18.05 -9.67 -18.48
C GLN A 75 18.73 -10.89 -19.15
N ALA A 76 19.24 -11.85 -18.35
CA ALA A 76 19.86 -13.05 -18.86
C ALA A 76 18.88 -13.98 -19.62
N SER A 77 17.58 -13.84 -19.39
CA SER A 77 16.55 -14.61 -20.10
C SER A 77 16.15 -14.02 -21.45
N LEU A 78 16.59 -12.81 -21.77
CA LEU A 78 16.32 -12.17 -23.06
C LEU A 78 17.33 -12.60 -24.13
N PRO A 79 16.91 -12.68 -25.41
CA PRO A 79 17.83 -12.96 -26.54
C PRO A 79 18.96 -11.92 -26.63
N GLU A 80 18.63 -10.65 -26.34
CA GLU A 80 19.58 -9.55 -26.26
C GLU A 80 19.31 -8.72 -25.01
N PRO A 81 20.38 -8.18 -24.35
CA PRO A 81 20.19 -7.33 -23.17
C PRO A 81 19.37 -6.09 -23.51
N ASP A 82 18.28 -5.89 -22.78
CA ASP A 82 17.44 -4.70 -22.91
C ASP A 82 17.97 -3.57 -22.02
N ARG A 83 18.35 -2.46 -22.63
CA ARG A 83 18.82 -1.25 -21.93
C ARG A 83 17.85 -0.09 -22.03
N THR A 84 16.61 -0.34 -22.42
CA THR A 84 15.57 0.68 -22.50
C THR A 84 15.22 1.21 -21.10
N PRO A 85 15.44 2.48 -20.78
CA PRO A 85 15.01 3.03 -19.51
C PRO A 85 13.50 2.97 -19.37
N PHE A 86 13.00 2.62 -18.20
CA PHE A 86 11.58 2.61 -17.90
C PHE A 86 11.33 2.90 -16.41
N SER A 87 10.09 3.20 -16.09
CA SER A 87 9.68 3.38 -14.71
C SER A 87 8.53 2.44 -14.39
N PHE A 88 8.46 2.03 -13.14
CA PHE A 88 7.31 1.28 -12.66
C PHE A 88 6.93 1.68 -11.24
N VAL A 89 5.71 1.35 -10.86
CA VAL A 89 5.18 1.54 -9.51
C VAL A 89 4.70 0.19 -9.00
N ALA A 90 5.03 -0.13 -7.75
CA ALA A 90 4.53 -1.30 -7.06
C ALA A 90 3.63 -0.86 -5.90
N ALA A 91 2.40 -1.37 -5.83
CA ALA A 91 1.55 -1.23 -4.65
C ALA A 91 1.83 -2.36 -3.68
N ILE A 92 2.17 -2.02 -2.43
CA ILE A 92 2.49 -2.95 -1.35
C ILE A 92 1.34 -2.94 -0.35
N GLY A 93 0.79 -4.12 -0.07
CA GLY A 93 -0.31 -4.32 0.86
C GLY A 93 0.11 -4.26 2.33
N ASP A 94 -0.87 -4.33 3.20
CA ASP A 94 -0.71 -4.33 4.67
C ASP A 94 0.08 -5.53 5.21
N ASP A 95 0.14 -6.61 4.45
CA ASP A 95 0.94 -7.81 4.75
C ASP A 95 2.32 -7.82 4.06
N GLY A 96 2.69 -6.74 3.37
CA GLY A 96 3.94 -6.60 2.63
C GLY A 96 3.96 -7.24 1.24
N ARG A 97 2.88 -7.82 0.77
CA ARG A 97 2.80 -8.40 -0.58
C ARG A 97 2.69 -7.30 -1.64
N VAL A 98 3.28 -7.56 -2.79
CA VAL A 98 3.06 -6.75 -3.98
C VAL A 98 1.69 -7.08 -4.55
N LEU A 99 0.78 -6.10 -4.51
CA LEU A 99 -0.61 -6.25 -4.95
C LEU A 99 -0.75 -6.05 -6.46
N ARG A 100 -0.03 -5.06 -6.99
CA ARG A 100 -0.09 -4.67 -8.40
C ARG A 100 1.15 -3.91 -8.82
N LEU A 101 1.48 -3.99 -10.12
CA LEU A 101 2.52 -3.18 -10.74
C LEU A 101 1.97 -2.47 -11.99
N TRP A 102 2.45 -1.25 -12.19
CA TRP A 102 2.22 -0.44 -13.39
C TRP A 102 3.57 -0.03 -13.96
N SER A 103 3.65 0.11 -15.29
CA SER A 103 4.84 0.62 -15.98
C SER A 103 4.48 1.74 -16.93
N ASP A 104 5.39 2.70 -17.11
CA ASP A 104 5.23 3.81 -18.06
C ASP A 104 5.30 3.33 -19.52
N ARG A 105 5.95 2.21 -19.76
CA ARG A 105 6.14 1.64 -21.10
C ARG A 105 6.36 0.13 -21.08
N SER A 106 6.25 -0.47 -22.25
CA SER A 106 6.52 -1.90 -22.43
C SER A 106 8.02 -2.12 -22.75
N ALA A 107 8.87 -2.19 -21.69
CA ALA A 107 10.26 -2.62 -21.84
C ALA A 107 10.32 -4.15 -21.91
N PRO A 108 11.15 -4.76 -22.81
CA PRO A 108 11.23 -6.22 -22.96
C PRO A 108 11.51 -7.00 -21.67
N VAL A 109 12.29 -6.42 -20.74
CA VAL A 109 12.61 -7.02 -19.44
C VAL A 109 11.43 -6.96 -18.46
N TYR A 110 10.50 -6.04 -18.64
CA TYR A 110 9.45 -5.75 -17.66
C TYR A 110 8.49 -6.91 -17.40
N PRO A 111 7.99 -7.68 -18.41
CA PRO A 111 7.10 -8.81 -18.14
C PRO A 111 7.71 -9.86 -17.18
N CYS A 112 8.98 -10.20 -17.36
CA CYS A 112 9.70 -11.10 -16.46
C CYS A 112 9.82 -10.50 -15.06
N LEU A 113 10.27 -9.26 -14.97
CA LEU A 113 10.43 -8.55 -13.69
C LEU A 113 9.11 -8.43 -12.95
N ARG A 114 8.04 -8.06 -13.65
CA ARG A 114 6.68 -7.98 -13.10
C ARG A 114 6.24 -9.33 -12.54
N GLY A 115 6.39 -10.41 -13.31
CA GLY A 115 6.00 -11.75 -12.90
C GLY A 115 6.70 -12.17 -11.61
N ARG A 116 7.98 -11.86 -11.45
CA ARG A 116 8.75 -12.20 -10.24
C ARG A 116 8.41 -11.30 -9.05
N LEU A 117 8.30 -9.99 -9.26
CA LEU A 117 7.99 -9.03 -8.18
C LEU A 117 6.62 -9.28 -7.54
N LEU A 118 5.63 -9.79 -8.28
CA LEU A 118 4.32 -10.14 -7.73
C LEU A 118 4.37 -11.27 -6.67
N PHE A 119 5.44 -12.06 -6.63
CA PHE A 119 5.65 -13.10 -5.61
C PHE A 119 6.51 -12.64 -4.44
N GLU A 120 7.07 -11.42 -4.50
CA GLU A 120 7.87 -10.87 -3.41
C GLU A 120 7.00 -10.39 -2.25
N ARG A 121 7.60 -10.47 -1.06
CA ARG A 121 7.02 -9.92 0.17
C ARG A 121 8.07 -9.10 0.87
N PHE A 122 7.70 -7.87 1.19
CA PHE A 122 8.51 -6.90 1.93
C PHE A 122 8.01 -6.74 3.35
N SER A 123 8.74 -6.01 4.18
CA SER A 123 8.26 -5.61 5.50
C SER A 123 6.95 -4.81 5.34
N PRO A 124 5.93 -5.05 6.18
CA PRO A 124 4.66 -4.35 6.10
C PRO A 124 4.80 -2.83 6.22
N PRO A 125 4.14 -2.04 5.37
CA PRO A 125 4.15 -0.58 5.48
C PRO A 125 3.30 -0.10 6.66
N PRO A 126 3.60 1.09 7.24
CA PRO A 126 2.79 1.69 8.30
C PRO A 126 1.40 2.12 7.83
N ARG A 127 1.24 2.30 6.51
CA ARG A 127 -0.04 2.59 5.83
C ARG A 127 -0.08 1.83 4.52
N ALA A 128 -1.18 1.15 4.23
CA ALA A 128 -1.39 0.37 3.02
C ALA A 128 -2.63 0.87 2.23
N PRO A 129 -2.61 0.75 0.91
CA PRO A 129 -1.46 0.36 0.10
C PRO A 129 -0.37 1.43 0.13
N PHE A 130 0.90 1.02 0.14
CA PHE A 130 2.06 1.89 -0.07
C PHE A 130 2.52 1.77 -1.52
N TYR A 131 2.75 2.90 -2.19
CA TYR A 131 3.17 2.93 -3.59
C TYR A 131 4.67 3.23 -3.69
N LEU A 132 5.45 2.24 -4.14
CA LEU A 132 6.88 2.38 -4.39
C LEU A 132 7.12 2.73 -5.86
N TYR A 133 7.62 3.94 -6.12
CA TYR A 133 8.01 4.39 -7.47
C TYR A 133 9.48 4.11 -7.74
N ILE A 134 9.78 3.42 -8.84
CA ILE A 134 11.14 3.06 -9.24
C ILE A 134 11.41 3.54 -10.67
N HIS A 135 12.52 4.22 -10.85
CA HIS A 135 13.05 4.57 -12.16
C HIS A 135 14.27 3.71 -12.48
N VAL A 136 14.17 2.94 -13.55
CA VAL A 136 15.21 2.01 -14.01
C VAL A 136 16.06 2.68 -15.07
N ARG A 137 17.35 2.81 -14.78
CA ARG A 137 18.37 3.27 -15.74
C ARG A 137 19.47 2.23 -15.81
N PHE A 138 19.94 1.95 -17.00
CA PHE A 138 21.07 1.06 -17.23
C PHE A 138 22.32 1.91 -17.43
N ALA A 139 23.43 1.54 -16.76
CA ALA A 139 24.73 2.14 -17.02
C ALA A 139 25.14 1.86 -18.47
N GLN A 140 25.64 2.89 -19.15
CA GLN A 140 26.22 2.76 -20.51
C GLN A 140 27.58 2.14 -20.45
#